data_714f56d7a570654197a49e7b55d679c3
#
_entry.id   714f56d7a570654197a49e7b55d679c3
#
_cell.length_a   1.000
_cell.length_b   1.000
_cell.length_c   1.000
_cell.angle_alpha   90.00
_cell.angle_beta   90.00
_cell.angle_gamma   90.00
#
_symmetry.space_group_name_H-M   'P 1'
#
loop_
_entity.id
_entity.type
_entity.pdbx_description
1 polymer ?
#
loop_
_entity_poly.entity_id
_entity_poly.type
_entity_poly.pdbx_seq_one_letter_code
_entity_poly.pdbx_strand_id
1 'polypeptide(L)'
;YNRVCLLLAVLEKRAGLPIGNQDVYVNVAGGGRVVEPAADLGVVIAAASSYLERPVPADVLVLGEVGLTGEVRAVSGVETRLRAAAQLGFKSAIVPRSNAEGLLPLPVKGVATVSDALGALLG
;
A
#
# COMPACT_ATOMS: atom_id res chain seq x y z
N TYR A 1 -7.04 14.67 4.62
CA TYR A 1 -5.87 15.44 5.05
C TYR A 1 -5.10 14.73 6.16
N ASN A 2 -5.74 14.53 7.29
CA ASN A 2 -5.04 14.02 8.47
C ASN A 2 -4.55 12.58 8.28
N ARG A 3 -5.26 11.79 7.50
CA ARG A 3 -4.86 10.41 7.26
C ARG A 3 -3.57 10.33 6.47
N VAL A 4 -3.42 11.14 5.43
CA VAL A 4 -2.19 11.17 4.65
C VAL A 4 -1.01 11.62 5.51
N CYS A 5 -1.19 12.69 6.30
CA CYS A 5 -0.14 13.16 7.21
C CYS A 5 0.25 12.09 8.22
N LEU A 6 -0.74 11.35 8.74
CA LEU A 6 -0.49 10.27 9.68
C LEU A 6 0.29 9.13 9.02
N LEU A 7 -0.07 8.76 7.79
CA LEU A 7 0.61 7.71 7.05
C LEU A 7 2.06 8.09 6.75
N LEU A 8 2.30 9.35 6.40
CA LEU A 8 3.67 9.83 6.17
C LEU A 8 4.48 9.79 7.46
N ALA A 9 3.87 10.12 8.60
CA ALA A 9 4.53 10.03 9.90
C ALA A 9 4.89 8.58 10.24
N VAL A 10 4.00 7.64 9.96
CA VAL A 10 4.27 6.21 10.16
C VAL A 10 5.45 5.77 9.28
N LEU A 11 5.46 6.18 8.02
CA LEU A 11 6.52 5.83 7.10
C LEU A 11 7.86 6.35 7.60
N GLU A 12 7.91 7.60 8.06
CA GLU A 12 9.13 8.20 8.59
C GLU A 12 9.61 7.50 9.86
N LYS A 13 8.70 7.25 10.81
CA LYS A 13 9.05 6.69 12.11
C LYS A 13 9.32 5.19 12.08
N ARG A 14 8.54 4.43 11.30
CA ARG A 14 8.57 2.96 11.36
C ARG A 14 9.38 2.33 10.23
N ALA A 15 9.52 3.03 9.11
CA ALA A 15 10.34 2.55 8.00
C ALA A 15 11.67 3.33 7.87
N GLY A 16 11.84 4.39 8.64
CA GLY A 16 13.10 5.14 8.69
C GLY A 16 13.35 6.03 7.48
N LEU A 17 12.31 6.40 6.74
CA LEU A 17 12.46 7.30 5.59
C LEU A 17 12.14 8.73 6.00
N PRO A 18 13.11 9.67 5.95
CA PRO A 18 12.90 11.04 6.44
C PRO A 18 12.14 11.90 5.42
N ILE A 19 10.88 11.57 5.19
CA ILE A 19 10.04 12.21 4.18
C ILE A 19 9.56 13.60 4.61
N GLY A 20 9.55 13.87 5.91
CA GLY A 20 8.99 15.13 6.44
C GLY A 20 9.61 16.40 5.89
N ASN A 21 10.82 16.33 5.35
CA ASN A 21 11.52 17.49 4.77
C ASN A 21 11.43 17.53 3.24
N GLN A 22 10.62 16.67 2.65
CA GLN A 22 10.49 16.54 1.20
C GLN A 22 9.08 16.91 0.78
N ASP A 23 8.95 17.48 -0.41
CA ASP A 23 7.65 17.63 -1.03
C ASP A 23 7.26 16.27 -1.61
N VAL A 24 6.25 15.67 -1.05
CA VAL A 24 5.76 14.37 -1.49
C VAL A 24 4.38 14.55 -2.10
N TYR A 25 4.24 14.11 -3.34
CA TYR A 25 2.96 14.16 -4.05
C TYR A 25 2.36 12.77 -4.10
N VAL A 26 1.16 12.63 -3.55
CA VAL A 26 0.40 11.40 -3.63
C VAL A 26 -0.71 11.61 -4.66
N ASN A 27 -0.61 10.86 -5.76
CA ASN A 27 -1.60 10.93 -6.82
C ASN A 27 -2.57 9.77 -6.66
N VAL A 28 -3.84 10.10 -6.43
CA VAL A 28 -4.91 9.12 -6.29
C VAL A 28 -5.73 9.12 -7.56
N ALA A 29 -5.88 7.96 -8.19
CA ALA A 29 -6.70 7.83 -9.38
C ALA A 29 -8.12 8.31 -9.09
N GLY A 30 -8.66 9.19 -9.98
CA GLY A 30 -9.96 9.80 -9.76
C GLY A 30 -9.91 11.14 -9.04
N GLY A 31 -8.72 11.60 -8.64
CA GLY A 31 -8.53 12.94 -8.07
C GLY A 31 -9.23 13.18 -6.75
N GLY A 32 -9.58 12.14 -6.04
CA GLY A 32 -10.36 12.24 -4.84
C GLY A 32 -9.54 12.23 -3.57
N ARG A 33 -10.24 12.26 -2.46
CA ARG A 33 -9.64 12.11 -1.14
C ARG A 33 -9.38 10.62 -0.87
N VAL A 34 -8.30 10.33 -0.15
CA VAL A 34 -8.05 8.98 0.34
C VAL A 34 -8.85 8.80 1.62
N VAL A 35 -10.01 8.16 1.53
CA VAL A 35 -10.88 7.92 2.69
C VAL A 35 -11.04 6.44 3.00
N GLU A 36 -10.64 5.57 2.08
CA GLU A 36 -10.77 4.12 2.22
C GLU A 36 -9.53 3.58 2.97
N PRO A 37 -9.68 3.01 4.17
CA PRO A 37 -8.52 2.48 4.90
C PRO A 37 -7.73 1.42 4.14
N ALA A 38 -8.38 0.68 3.26
CA ALA A 38 -7.69 -0.33 2.45
C ALA A 38 -6.66 0.28 1.50
N ALA A 39 -6.71 1.58 1.24
CA ALA A 39 -5.76 2.28 0.39
C ALA A 39 -4.51 2.76 1.13
N ASP A 40 -4.47 2.65 2.45
CA ASP A 40 -3.36 3.17 3.27
C ASP A 40 -1.99 2.71 2.79
N LEU A 41 -1.85 1.40 2.60
CA LEU A 41 -0.55 0.84 2.21
C LEU A 41 -0.13 1.36 0.84
N GLY A 42 -1.09 1.51 -0.08
CA GLY A 42 -0.81 2.08 -1.40
C GLY A 42 -0.32 3.52 -1.31
N VAL A 43 -0.89 4.33 -0.42
CA VAL A 43 -0.44 5.71 -0.20
C VAL A 43 0.99 5.72 0.34
N VAL A 44 1.29 4.88 1.32
CA VAL A 44 2.62 4.76 1.91
C VAL A 44 3.64 4.34 0.86
N ILE A 45 3.31 3.34 0.05
CA ILE A 45 4.20 2.85 -1.02
C ILE A 45 4.43 3.95 -2.07
N ALA A 46 3.38 4.67 -2.45
CA ALA A 46 3.50 5.75 -3.43
C ALA A 46 4.42 6.86 -2.92
N ALA A 47 4.30 7.23 -1.64
CA ALA A 47 5.16 8.23 -1.03
C ALA A 47 6.62 7.77 -0.99
N ALA A 48 6.86 6.52 -0.59
CA ALA A 48 8.21 5.95 -0.54
C ALA A 48 8.81 5.84 -1.95
N SER A 49 8.02 5.42 -2.92
CA SER A 49 8.44 5.33 -4.32
C SER A 49 8.91 6.70 -4.83
N SER A 50 8.14 7.74 -4.55
CA SER A 50 8.48 9.11 -4.93
C SER A 50 9.78 9.56 -4.26
N TYR A 51 9.89 9.34 -2.96
CA TYR A 51 11.07 9.76 -2.20
C TYR A 51 12.33 9.04 -2.68
N LEU A 52 12.24 7.72 -2.90
CA LEU A 52 13.37 6.90 -3.32
C LEU A 52 13.64 6.96 -4.81
N GLU A 53 12.76 7.58 -5.58
CA GLU A 53 12.81 7.63 -7.04
C GLU A 53 12.90 6.22 -7.65
N ARG A 54 12.11 5.30 -7.08
CA ARG A 54 12.03 3.91 -7.54
C ARG A 54 10.58 3.61 -7.92
N PRO A 55 10.31 3.27 -9.17
CA PRO A 55 8.94 3.00 -9.60
C PRO A 55 8.41 1.69 -9.02
N VAL A 56 7.13 1.67 -8.75
CA VAL A 56 6.40 0.44 -8.41
C VAL A 56 5.91 -0.17 -9.72
N PRO A 57 5.98 -1.50 -9.87
CA PRO A 57 5.41 -2.14 -11.07
C PRO A 57 3.95 -1.76 -11.27
N ALA A 58 3.59 -1.39 -12.49
CA ALA A 58 2.25 -0.85 -12.79
C ALA A 58 1.14 -1.90 -12.69
N ASP A 59 1.49 -3.19 -12.72
CA ASP A 59 0.53 -4.29 -12.72
C ASP A 59 0.37 -4.96 -11.34
N VAL A 60 0.88 -4.33 -10.29
CA VAL A 60 0.76 -4.83 -8.90
C VAL A 60 -0.23 -3.96 -8.14
N LEU A 61 -1.28 -4.58 -7.63
CA LEU A 61 -2.23 -3.92 -6.75
C LEU A 61 -1.68 -3.96 -5.32
N VAL A 62 -1.90 -2.89 -4.56
CA VAL A 62 -1.45 -2.82 -3.16
C VAL A 62 -2.66 -2.53 -2.28
N LEU A 63 -2.93 -3.40 -1.33
CA LEU A 63 -4.04 -3.26 -0.37
C LEU A 63 -3.53 -3.41 1.05
N GLY A 64 -4.10 -2.64 1.98
CA GLY A 64 -3.81 -2.80 3.39
C GLY A 64 -4.14 -1.55 4.19
N GLU A 65 -4.67 -1.73 5.38
CA GLU A 65 -4.80 -0.65 6.35
C GLU A 65 -3.50 -0.60 7.15
N VAL A 66 -2.99 0.60 7.44
CA VAL A 66 -1.73 0.78 8.17
C VAL A 66 -2.03 1.32 9.56
N GLY A 67 -1.52 0.63 10.58
CA GLY A 67 -1.62 1.07 11.96
C GLY A 67 -0.44 1.94 12.37
N LEU A 68 -0.55 2.54 13.55
CA LEU A 68 0.43 3.51 14.06
C LEU A 68 1.81 2.94 14.32
N THR A 69 1.91 1.63 14.47
CA THR A 69 3.20 0.97 14.69
C THR A 69 3.79 0.40 13.39
N GLY A 70 3.19 0.73 12.25
CA GLY A 70 3.64 0.26 10.95
C GLY A 70 3.13 -1.13 10.58
N GLU A 71 2.21 -1.68 11.37
CA GLU A 71 1.61 -2.96 11.05
C GLU A 71 0.61 -2.81 9.90
N VAL A 72 0.51 -3.83 9.07
CA VAL A 72 -0.46 -3.88 7.99
C VAL A 72 -1.64 -4.73 8.45
N ARG A 73 -2.80 -4.11 8.51
CA ARG A 73 -4.03 -4.72 9.02
C ARG A 73 -4.89 -5.25 7.89
N ALA A 74 -5.64 -6.31 8.21
CA ALA A 74 -6.57 -6.93 7.28
C ALA A 74 -7.59 -5.93 6.73
N VAL A 75 -7.98 -6.16 5.48
CA VAL A 75 -9.05 -5.38 4.84
C VAL A 75 -10.23 -6.30 4.54
N SER A 76 -11.41 -5.71 4.44
CA SER A 76 -12.61 -6.45 4.09
C SER A 76 -12.71 -6.62 2.57
N GLY A 77 -13.37 -7.69 2.14
CA GLY A 77 -13.69 -7.88 0.73
C GLY A 77 -12.50 -8.09 -0.18
N VAL A 78 -11.41 -8.71 0.32
CA VAL A 78 -10.19 -8.87 -0.47
C VAL A 78 -10.45 -9.64 -1.76
N GLU A 79 -11.24 -10.70 -1.71
CA GLU A 79 -11.52 -11.50 -2.90
C GLU A 79 -12.21 -10.66 -3.98
N THR A 80 -13.22 -9.89 -3.60
CA THR A 80 -13.95 -9.02 -4.51
C THR A 80 -13.03 -7.96 -5.11
N ARG A 81 -12.17 -7.36 -4.29
CA ARG A 81 -11.21 -6.37 -4.73
C ARG A 81 -10.19 -6.95 -5.71
N LEU A 82 -9.71 -8.16 -5.45
CA LEU A 82 -8.75 -8.83 -6.33
C LEU A 82 -9.40 -9.24 -7.65
N ARG A 83 -10.67 -9.66 -7.61
CA ARG A 83 -11.40 -10.01 -8.84
C ARG A 83 -11.56 -8.79 -9.73
N ALA A 84 -11.93 -7.65 -9.15
CA ALA A 84 -12.03 -6.40 -9.90
C ALA A 84 -10.68 -5.99 -10.49
N ALA A 85 -9.61 -6.13 -9.71
CA ALA A 85 -8.26 -5.80 -10.18
C ALA A 85 -7.83 -6.70 -11.35
N ALA A 86 -8.15 -7.99 -11.28
CA ALA A 86 -7.84 -8.91 -12.35
C ALA A 86 -8.53 -8.48 -13.65
N GLN A 87 -9.77 -8.03 -13.55
CA GLN A 87 -10.51 -7.53 -14.72
C GLN A 87 -9.90 -6.27 -15.30
N LEU A 88 -9.23 -5.46 -14.45
CA LEU A 88 -8.56 -4.23 -14.88
C LEU A 88 -7.14 -4.48 -15.41
N GLY A 89 -6.67 -5.72 -15.40
CA GLY A 89 -5.38 -6.07 -15.96
C GLY A 89 -4.24 -6.20 -14.96
N PHE A 90 -4.50 -6.07 -13.67
CA PHE A 90 -3.46 -6.32 -12.66
C PHE A 90 -3.06 -7.79 -12.69
N LYS A 91 -1.78 -8.07 -12.47
CA LYS A 91 -1.21 -9.41 -12.56
C LYS A 91 -0.96 -10.06 -11.20
N SER A 92 -0.79 -9.25 -10.16
CA SER A 92 -0.53 -9.71 -8.81
C SER A 92 -0.91 -8.65 -7.81
N ALA A 93 -0.84 -8.98 -6.52
CA ALA A 93 -1.19 -8.04 -5.47
C ALA A 93 -0.33 -8.23 -4.23
N ILE A 94 -0.10 -7.14 -3.51
CA ILE A 94 0.42 -7.14 -2.15
C ILE A 94 -0.77 -6.94 -1.24
N VAL A 95 -0.97 -7.85 -0.30
CA VAL A 95 -2.12 -7.81 0.62
C VAL A 95 -1.65 -8.03 2.05
N PRO A 96 -2.46 -7.69 3.05
CA PRO A 96 -2.14 -8.04 4.43
C PRO A 96 -1.97 -9.56 4.57
N ARG A 97 -1.02 -9.97 5.39
CA ARG A 97 -0.72 -11.41 5.56
C ARG A 97 -1.97 -12.20 5.93
N SER A 98 -2.82 -11.65 6.79
CA SER A 98 -4.04 -12.34 7.22
C SER A 98 -5.08 -12.49 6.10
N ASN A 99 -4.96 -11.73 5.01
CA ASN A 99 -5.83 -11.84 3.84
C ASN A 99 -5.25 -12.72 2.73
N ALA A 100 -4.04 -13.23 2.91
CA ALA A 100 -3.32 -13.93 1.84
C ALA A 100 -3.64 -15.42 1.75
N GLU A 101 -4.59 -15.90 2.54
CA GLU A 101 -4.90 -17.33 2.62
C GLU A 101 -5.98 -17.72 1.61
N GLY A 102 -5.93 -18.98 1.19
CA GLY A 102 -6.93 -19.57 0.32
C GLY A 102 -6.67 -19.33 -1.17
N LEU A 103 -7.65 -19.71 -1.97
CA LEU A 103 -7.60 -19.52 -3.41
C LEU A 103 -8.11 -18.11 -3.73
N LEU A 104 -7.26 -17.31 -4.33
CA LEU A 104 -7.57 -15.92 -4.64
C LEU A 104 -7.49 -15.68 -6.15
N PRO A 105 -8.24 -14.68 -6.68
CA PRO A 105 -8.29 -14.41 -8.12
C PRO A 105 -6.96 -14.01 -8.76
N LEU A 106 -5.99 -13.55 -7.93
CA LEU A 106 -4.66 -13.17 -8.39
C LEU A 106 -3.63 -13.78 -7.49
N PRO A 107 -2.40 -14.02 -7.97
CA PRO A 107 -1.27 -14.33 -7.08
C PRO A 107 -1.07 -13.17 -6.11
N VAL A 108 -0.89 -13.49 -4.82
CA VAL A 108 -0.70 -12.47 -3.79
C VAL A 108 0.55 -12.75 -2.98
N LYS A 109 1.13 -11.67 -2.45
CA LYS A 109 2.15 -11.75 -1.43
C LYS A 109 1.61 -11.10 -0.17
N GLY A 110 1.59 -11.83 0.94
CA GLY A 110 1.14 -11.31 2.23
C GLY A 110 2.26 -10.58 2.94
N VAL A 111 1.93 -9.41 3.49
CA VAL A 111 2.89 -8.61 4.26
C VAL A 111 2.32 -8.29 5.63
N ALA A 112 3.18 -8.25 6.64
CA ALA A 112 2.76 -7.95 8.01
C ALA A 112 3.06 -6.51 8.40
N THR A 113 4.05 -5.89 7.77
CA THR A 113 4.50 -4.53 8.11
C THR A 113 4.72 -3.71 6.85
N VAL A 114 4.77 -2.38 7.04
CA VAL A 114 5.14 -1.45 5.96
C VAL A 114 6.53 -1.80 5.43
N SER A 115 7.47 -2.13 6.31
CA SER A 115 8.83 -2.50 5.88
C SER A 115 8.83 -3.73 4.97
N ASP A 116 7.99 -4.73 5.26
CA ASP A 116 7.85 -5.91 4.41
C ASP A 116 7.38 -5.51 3.00
N ALA A 117 6.40 -4.63 2.94
CA ALA A 117 5.85 -4.18 1.67
C ALA A 117 6.88 -3.38 0.86
N LEU A 118 7.64 -2.51 1.53
CA LEU A 118 8.70 -1.75 0.89
C LEU A 118 9.77 -2.67 0.31
N GLY A 119 10.17 -3.67 1.07
CA GLY A 119 11.14 -4.66 0.61
C GLY A 119 10.65 -5.45 -0.60
N ALA A 120 9.37 -5.78 -0.62
CA ALA A 120 8.77 -6.55 -1.72
C ALA A 120 8.68 -5.75 -3.02
N LEU A 121 8.45 -4.43 -2.93
CA LEU A 121 8.16 -3.60 -4.10
C LEU A 121 9.32 -2.68 -4.50
N LEU A 122 10.10 -2.21 -3.55
CA LEU A 122 11.13 -1.20 -3.78
C LEU A 122 12.53 -1.67 -3.37
N GLY A 123 12.57 -2.81 -2.72
CA GLY A 123 13.84 -3.42 -2.30
C GLY A 123 14.61 -3.95 -3.44
#